data_a4b714b1527621973b2bb54e353cdb26
#
_entry.id   a4b714b1527621973b2bb54e353cdb26
#
_cell.length_a   1.000
_cell.length_b   1.000
_cell.length_c   1.000
_cell.angle_alpha   90.00
_cell.angle_beta   90.00
_cell.angle_gamma   90.00
#
_symmetry.space_group_name_H-M   'P 1'
#
loop_
_entity.id
_entity.type
_entity.pdbx_description
1 polymer ?
#
loop_
_entity_poly.entity_id
_entity_poly.type
_entity_poly.pdbx_seq_one_letter_code
_entity_poly.pdbx_strand_id
1 'polypeptide(L)'
;MSDILDPRLQTYLEQRTDPEPEVLQKIDRETHLRVLQPHMISGHYQGRVLSMLSKMMQPKLILEIGTFTGYATICLAEGLSENGVIHTIEVNREREEMLNQHFRLTAVEKKITLHFGAAEQIIPALPYNNFDLVFIDADKRNNFTYFEMTLQKVRSGGLIIIDNVLWKGKVYGDEKDADTLCFRNLNEQIASDYRVEKLILPVRDGLLIIRKK
;
A
#
# COMPACT_ATOMS: atom_id res chain seq x y z
N MET A 1 -2.29 -5.97 16.35
CA MET A 1 -0.92 -6.14 15.84
C MET A 1 0.01 -5.46 16.80
N SER A 2 1.08 -6.07 17.25
CA SER A 2 2.13 -5.34 17.96
C SER A 2 2.94 -4.60 16.87
N ASP A 3 2.78 -3.30 16.80
CA ASP A 3 3.64 -2.49 15.96
C ASP A 3 5.08 -2.61 16.47
N ILE A 4 6.05 -2.55 15.57
CA ILE A 4 7.49 -2.64 15.91
C ILE A 4 7.91 -1.44 16.75
N LEU A 5 7.19 -0.33 16.62
CA LEU A 5 7.44 0.89 17.39
C LEU A 5 6.87 0.78 18.81
N ASP A 6 7.57 1.33 19.78
CA ASP A 6 7.03 1.59 21.13
C ASP A 6 5.71 2.34 21.02
N PRO A 7 4.61 1.87 21.67
CA PRO A 7 3.31 2.53 21.59
C PRO A 7 3.33 4.02 21.96
N ARG A 8 4.22 4.42 22.87
CA ARG A 8 4.40 5.84 23.26
C ARG A 8 4.99 6.66 22.11
N LEU A 9 5.94 6.07 21.36
CA LEU A 9 6.50 6.71 20.18
C LEU A 9 5.44 6.84 19.09
N GLN A 10 4.66 5.80 18.85
CA GLN A 10 3.57 5.86 17.89
C GLN A 10 2.56 6.96 18.24
N THR A 11 2.09 7.03 19.49
CA THR A 11 1.19 8.08 19.97
C THR A 11 1.80 9.48 19.78
N TYR A 12 3.10 9.64 20.07
CA TYR A 12 3.80 10.91 19.87
C TYR A 12 3.84 11.31 18.39
N LEU A 13 4.15 10.37 17.49
CA LEU A 13 4.20 10.60 16.05
C LEU A 13 2.83 11.01 15.50
N GLU A 14 1.77 10.30 15.87
CA GLU A 14 0.40 10.61 15.47
C GLU A 14 -0.03 12.00 15.93
N GLN A 15 0.31 12.39 17.17
CA GLN A 15 0.01 13.73 17.71
C GLN A 15 0.80 14.87 17.05
N ARG A 16 1.87 14.58 16.32
CA ARG A 16 2.73 15.57 15.63
C ARG A 16 2.62 15.48 14.12
N THR A 17 1.79 14.57 13.63
CA THR A 17 1.40 14.44 12.22
C THR A 17 0.11 15.24 11.98
N ASP A 18 -0.11 15.70 10.75
CA ASP A 18 -1.36 16.35 10.37
C ASP A 18 -2.56 15.48 10.76
N PRO A 19 -3.66 16.10 11.23
CA PRO A 19 -4.83 15.36 11.69
C PRO A 19 -5.39 14.47 10.56
N GLU A 20 -5.92 13.34 10.96
CA GLU A 20 -6.60 12.44 10.02
C GLU A 20 -7.84 13.13 9.45
N PRO A 21 -7.99 13.18 8.12
CA PRO A 21 -9.20 13.71 7.48
C PRO A 21 -10.48 13.01 7.97
N GLU A 22 -11.56 13.74 8.16
CA GLU A 22 -12.83 13.21 8.68
C GLU A 22 -13.36 12.02 7.87
N VAL A 23 -13.17 12.04 6.54
CA VAL A 23 -13.56 10.91 5.68
C VAL A 23 -12.78 9.64 6.02
N LEU A 24 -11.50 9.75 6.32
CA LEU A 24 -10.66 8.60 6.69
C LEU A 24 -11.01 8.09 8.09
N GLN A 25 -11.29 8.98 9.06
CA GLN A 25 -11.81 8.59 10.38
C GLN A 25 -13.12 7.80 10.27
N LYS A 26 -14.01 8.22 9.37
CA LYS A 26 -15.26 7.52 9.11
C LYS A 26 -15.01 6.12 8.53
N ILE A 27 -14.12 6.02 7.55
CA ILE A 27 -13.77 4.74 6.90
C ILE A 27 -13.10 3.80 7.92
N ASP A 28 -12.18 4.31 8.74
CA ASP A 28 -11.55 3.54 9.82
C ASP A 28 -12.61 2.98 10.78
N ARG A 29 -13.51 3.84 11.27
CA ARG A 29 -14.60 3.42 12.16
C ARG A 29 -15.51 2.38 11.53
N GLU A 30 -15.93 2.56 10.27
CA GLU A 30 -16.78 1.60 9.56
C GLU A 30 -16.07 0.27 9.33
N THR A 31 -14.77 0.30 9.03
CA THR A 31 -13.94 -0.89 8.91
C THR A 31 -13.94 -1.69 10.21
N HIS A 32 -13.71 -1.03 11.35
CA HIS A 32 -13.72 -1.68 12.66
C HIS A 32 -15.09 -2.26 13.07
N LEU A 33 -16.18 -1.68 12.58
CA LEU A 33 -17.54 -2.13 12.90
C LEU A 33 -18.04 -3.27 12.01
N ARG A 34 -17.55 -3.37 10.76
CA ARG A 34 -18.22 -4.20 9.73
C ARG A 34 -17.29 -5.24 9.09
N VAL A 35 -15.97 -5.13 9.23
CA VAL A 35 -15.04 -5.98 8.48
C VAL A 35 -14.31 -6.93 9.42
N LEU A 36 -14.16 -8.18 9.00
CA LEU A 36 -13.28 -9.13 9.66
C LEU A 36 -11.83 -8.66 9.52
N GLN A 37 -11.04 -8.79 10.59
CA GLN A 37 -9.64 -8.36 10.66
C GLN A 37 -9.45 -6.85 10.38
N PRO A 38 -10.16 -5.96 11.07
CA PRO A 38 -10.11 -4.52 10.81
C PRO A 38 -8.71 -3.91 11.00
N HIS A 39 -7.84 -4.58 11.76
CA HIS A 39 -6.44 -4.18 11.97
C HIS A 39 -5.58 -4.20 10.70
N MET A 40 -6.10 -4.73 9.57
CA MET A 40 -5.42 -4.68 8.27
C MET A 40 -5.46 -3.29 7.62
N ILE A 41 -6.30 -2.38 8.12
CA ILE A 41 -6.33 -1.00 7.62
C ILE A 41 -4.99 -0.30 7.88
N SER A 42 -4.52 0.51 6.94
CA SER A 42 -3.23 1.23 7.07
C SER A 42 -3.18 2.18 8.27
N GLY A 43 -4.32 2.82 8.60
CA GLY A 43 -4.45 3.73 9.73
C GLY A 43 -3.78 5.10 9.51
N HIS A 44 -3.93 6.00 10.51
CA HIS A 44 -3.61 7.42 10.39
C HIS A 44 -2.15 7.68 9.98
N TYR A 45 -1.19 7.22 10.77
CA TYR A 45 0.23 7.56 10.54
C TYR A 45 0.75 7.03 9.20
N GLN A 46 0.53 5.74 8.90
CA GLN A 46 0.93 5.17 7.61
C GLN A 46 0.19 5.82 6.44
N GLY A 47 -1.11 6.09 6.59
CA GLY A 47 -1.87 6.79 5.57
C GLY A 47 -1.31 8.18 5.24
N ARG A 48 -0.84 8.93 6.26
CA ARG A 48 -0.19 10.23 6.02
C ARG A 48 1.18 10.08 5.36
N VAL A 49 1.94 9.02 5.66
CA VAL A 49 3.19 8.71 4.95
C VAL A 49 2.91 8.43 3.47
N LEU A 50 1.93 7.58 3.15
CA LEU A 50 1.54 7.28 1.76
C LEU A 50 1.07 8.54 1.01
N SER A 51 0.22 9.33 1.65
CA SER A 51 -0.24 10.61 1.11
C SER A 51 0.92 11.58 0.84
N MET A 52 1.86 11.71 1.76
CA MET A 52 3.02 12.61 1.61
C MET A 52 3.92 12.15 0.46
N LEU A 53 4.23 10.85 0.37
CA LEU A 53 5.01 10.30 -0.74
C LEU A 53 4.33 10.55 -2.08
N SER A 54 3.02 10.34 -2.16
CA SER A 54 2.23 10.61 -3.35
C SER A 54 2.23 12.10 -3.71
N LYS A 55 2.02 13.00 -2.74
CA LYS A 55 2.06 14.47 -2.95
C LYS A 55 3.43 14.95 -3.42
N MET A 56 4.52 14.38 -2.89
CA MET A 56 5.88 14.71 -3.33
C MET A 56 6.15 14.26 -4.77
N MET A 57 5.59 13.13 -5.19
CA MET A 57 5.74 12.59 -6.55
C MET A 57 4.80 13.22 -7.58
N GLN A 58 3.61 13.64 -7.16
CA GLN A 58 2.51 14.10 -8.06
C GLN A 58 2.26 13.12 -9.22
N PRO A 59 2.00 11.83 -8.94
CA PRO A 59 1.91 10.80 -9.95
C PRO A 59 0.71 11.04 -10.88
N LYS A 60 0.87 10.68 -12.16
CA LYS A 60 -0.24 10.58 -13.11
C LYS A 60 -0.92 9.23 -13.08
N LEU A 61 -0.16 8.20 -12.75
CA LEU A 61 -0.65 6.84 -12.80
C LEU A 61 -0.16 6.05 -11.58
N ILE A 62 -1.12 5.62 -10.75
CA ILE A 62 -0.85 4.77 -9.58
C ILE A 62 -1.48 3.39 -9.81
N LEU A 63 -0.79 2.34 -9.36
CA LEU A 63 -1.34 1.00 -9.20
C LEU A 63 -1.30 0.61 -7.73
N GLU A 64 -2.41 0.13 -7.21
CA GLU A 64 -2.51 -0.46 -5.87
C GLU A 64 -2.95 -1.92 -5.98
N ILE A 65 -2.28 -2.80 -5.24
CA ILE A 65 -2.61 -4.22 -5.13
C ILE A 65 -3.01 -4.50 -3.69
N GLY A 66 -4.31 -4.73 -3.46
CA GLY A 66 -4.92 -4.83 -2.13
C GLY A 66 -5.64 -3.55 -1.72
N THR A 67 -6.89 -3.39 -2.18
CA THR A 67 -7.74 -2.21 -1.85
C THR A 67 -8.24 -2.26 -0.41
N PHE A 68 -8.60 -3.46 0.08
CA PHE A 68 -9.24 -3.70 1.38
C PHE A 68 -10.50 -2.84 1.56
N THR A 69 -10.48 -1.79 2.38
CA THR A 69 -11.60 -0.86 2.57
C THR A 69 -11.37 0.52 1.92
N GLY A 70 -10.31 0.66 1.11
CA GLY A 70 -10.02 1.84 0.31
C GLY A 70 -9.29 2.96 1.06
N TYR A 71 -8.85 2.73 2.29
CA TYR A 71 -8.16 3.74 3.09
C TYR A 71 -6.84 4.19 2.44
N ALA A 72 -5.94 3.24 2.11
CA ALA A 72 -4.68 3.52 1.45
C ALA A 72 -4.90 4.11 0.05
N THR A 73 -5.89 3.59 -0.70
CA THR A 73 -6.29 4.12 -2.00
C THR A 73 -6.56 5.62 -1.96
N ILE A 74 -7.35 6.07 -0.97
CA ILE A 74 -7.69 7.50 -0.80
C ILE A 74 -6.45 8.30 -0.43
N CYS A 75 -5.61 7.81 0.50
CA CYS A 75 -4.37 8.47 0.88
C CYS A 75 -3.42 8.65 -0.31
N LEU A 76 -3.26 7.64 -1.14
CA LEU A 76 -2.45 7.70 -2.36
C LEU A 76 -3.05 8.66 -3.41
N ALA A 77 -4.38 8.66 -3.55
CA ALA A 77 -5.08 9.51 -4.50
C ALA A 77 -5.00 11.01 -4.16
N GLU A 78 -4.74 11.38 -2.90
CA GLU A 78 -4.54 12.77 -2.49
C GLU A 78 -3.37 13.47 -3.21
N GLY A 79 -2.36 12.70 -3.63
CA GLY A 79 -1.18 13.22 -4.32
C GLY A 79 -1.26 13.17 -5.85
N LEU A 80 -2.31 12.59 -6.42
CA LEU A 80 -2.48 12.50 -7.86
C LEU A 80 -2.45 13.88 -8.52
N SER A 81 -1.73 14.01 -9.62
CA SER A 81 -1.78 15.18 -10.50
C SER A 81 -3.20 15.43 -10.99
N GLU A 82 -3.45 16.59 -11.62
CA GLU A 82 -4.81 17.02 -12.02
C GLU A 82 -5.57 15.96 -12.81
N ASN A 83 -4.93 15.36 -13.81
CA ASN A 83 -5.49 14.30 -14.66
C ASN A 83 -4.98 12.90 -14.26
N GLY A 84 -4.50 12.74 -13.02
CA GLY A 84 -3.98 11.47 -12.55
C GLY A 84 -5.10 10.50 -12.17
N VAL A 85 -4.79 9.22 -12.27
CA VAL A 85 -5.69 8.11 -11.92
C VAL A 85 -4.98 7.05 -11.09
N ILE A 86 -5.71 6.46 -10.15
CA ILE A 86 -5.27 5.27 -9.41
C ILE A 86 -6.10 4.07 -9.84
N HIS A 87 -5.43 3.00 -10.26
CA HIS A 87 -6.01 1.68 -10.45
C HIS A 87 -5.76 0.87 -9.19
N THR A 88 -6.82 0.40 -8.56
CA THR A 88 -6.73 -0.43 -7.35
C THR A 88 -7.38 -1.78 -7.58
N ILE A 89 -6.75 -2.86 -7.09
CA ILE A 89 -7.15 -4.24 -7.30
C ILE A 89 -7.61 -4.86 -5.99
N GLU A 90 -8.83 -5.40 -5.98
CA GLU A 90 -9.43 -6.13 -4.84
C GLU A 90 -9.86 -7.53 -5.29
N VAL A 91 -9.49 -8.54 -4.51
CA VAL A 91 -9.88 -9.93 -4.82
C VAL A 91 -11.27 -10.25 -4.26
N ASN A 92 -11.66 -9.64 -3.14
CA ASN A 92 -12.95 -9.91 -2.50
C ASN A 92 -14.05 -8.98 -3.03
N ARG A 93 -14.86 -9.50 -3.95
CA ARG A 93 -15.99 -8.77 -4.55
C ARG A 93 -17.10 -8.41 -3.55
N GLU A 94 -17.18 -9.06 -2.40
CA GLU A 94 -18.17 -8.69 -1.36
C GLU A 94 -17.95 -7.28 -0.81
N ARG A 95 -16.77 -6.71 -1.00
CA ARG A 95 -16.43 -5.33 -0.60
C ARG A 95 -16.89 -4.25 -1.59
N GLU A 96 -17.42 -4.63 -2.76
CA GLU A 96 -17.74 -3.71 -3.85
C GLU A 96 -18.65 -2.55 -3.40
N GLU A 97 -19.76 -2.87 -2.71
CA GLU A 97 -20.70 -1.85 -2.24
C GLU A 97 -20.07 -0.89 -1.23
N MET A 98 -19.32 -1.43 -0.25
CA MET A 98 -18.62 -0.65 0.75
C MET A 98 -17.57 0.27 0.11
N LEU A 99 -16.75 -0.24 -0.80
CA LEU A 99 -15.73 0.53 -1.51
C LEU A 99 -16.35 1.67 -2.31
N ASN A 100 -17.41 1.41 -3.05
CA ASN A 100 -18.12 2.44 -3.78
C ASN A 100 -18.72 3.50 -2.86
N GLN A 101 -19.25 3.13 -1.69
CA GLN A 101 -19.72 4.08 -0.68
C GLN A 101 -18.57 4.93 -0.13
N HIS A 102 -17.44 4.32 0.21
CA HIS A 102 -16.27 5.03 0.75
C HIS A 102 -15.68 6.02 -0.26
N PHE A 103 -15.52 5.62 -1.52
CA PHE A 103 -14.98 6.49 -2.55
C PHE A 103 -15.87 7.69 -2.86
N ARG A 104 -17.21 7.53 -2.85
CA ARG A 104 -18.17 8.63 -3.00
C ARG A 104 -18.10 9.69 -1.92
N LEU A 105 -17.55 9.37 -0.75
CA LEU A 105 -17.34 10.35 0.32
C LEU A 105 -16.18 11.29 0.05
N THR A 106 -15.40 11.05 -1.01
CA THR A 106 -14.15 11.76 -1.30
C THR A 106 -14.23 12.61 -2.55
N ALA A 107 -13.43 13.67 -2.61
CA ALA A 107 -13.27 14.46 -3.83
C ALA A 107 -12.46 13.73 -4.93
N VAL A 108 -11.83 12.59 -4.58
CA VAL A 108 -10.99 11.82 -5.50
C VAL A 108 -11.72 10.62 -6.14
N GLU A 109 -13.01 10.42 -5.87
CA GLU A 109 -13.81 9.30 -6.43
C GLU A 109 -13.57 9.10 -7.92
N LYS A 110 -13.67 10.17 -8.71
CA LYS A 110 -13.51 10.12 -10.18
C LYS A 110 -12.11 9.77 -10.66
N LYS A 111 -11.13 9.80 -9.77
CA LYS A 111 -9.73 9.43 -10.05
C LYS A 111 -9.43 7.97 -9.70
N ILE A 112 -10.40 7.24 -9.13
CA ILE A 112 -10.22 5.85 -8.68
C ILE A 112 -10.88 4.91 -9.67
N THR A 113 -10.12 3.92 -10.15
CA THR A 113 -10.62 2.81 -10.97
C THR A 113 -10.42 1.52 -10.22
N LEU A 114 -11.52 0.92 -9.77
CA LEU A 114 -11.54 -0.32 -9.00
C LEU A 114 -11.63 -1.53 -9.93
N HIS A 115 -10.74 -2.49 -9.74
CA HIS A 115 -10.70 -3.76 -10.44
C HIS A 115 -10.95 -4.91 -9.47
N PHE A 116 -11.81 -5.87 -9.86
CA PHE A 116 -12.05 -7.07 -9.06
C PHE A 116 -11.47 -8.31 -9.71
N GLY A 117 -10.62 -9.02 -8.98
CA GLY A 117 -10.02 -10.29 -9.40
C GLY A 117 -8.59 -10.48 -8.88
N ALA A 118 -7.96 -11.56 -9.33
CA ALA A 118 -6.58 -11.85 -8.98
C ALA A 118 -5.62 -10.87 -9.67
N ALA A 119 -4.69 -10.32 -8.90
CA ALA A 119 -3.76 -9.32 -9.40
C ALA A 119 -2.88 -9.86 -10.54
N GLU A 120 -2.50 -11.13 -10.49
CA GLU A 120 -1.72 -11.82 -11.53
C GLU A 120 -2.42 -11.85 -12.90
N GLN A 121 -3.75 -11.77 -12.92
CA GLN A 121 -4.53 -11.71 -14.15
C GLN A 121 -4.79 -10.27 -14.60
N ILE A 122 -5.00 -9.36 -13.64
CA ILE A 122 -5.35 -7.97 -13.93
C ILE A 122 -4.12 -7.17 -14.35
N ILE A 123 -2.99 -7.29 -13.65
CA ILE A 123 -1.79 -6.51 -13.93
C ILE A 123 -1.32 -6.63 -15.39
N PRO A 124 -1.22 -7.84 -15.99
CA PRO A 124 -0.84 -7.96 -17.40
C PRO A 124 -1.85 -7.36 -18.37
N ALA A 125 -3.15 -7.41 -18.02
CA ALA A 125 -4.23 -6.89 -18.85
C ALA A 125 -4.36 -5.37 -18.84
N LEU A 126 -3.78 -4.69 -17.84
CA LEU A 126 -3.76 -3.22 -17.82
C LEU A 126 -2.93 -2.67 -18.98
N PRO A 127 -3.49 -1.71 -19.76
CA PRO A 127 -2.84 -1.19 -20.97
C PRO A 127 -1.68 -0.21 -20.68
N TYR A 128 -1.23 -0.15 -19.43
CA TYR A 128 -0.22 0.80 -18.97
C TYR A 128 1.12 0.11 -18.71
N ASN A 129 2.23 0.76 -19.07
CA ASN A 129 3.60 0.31 -18.83
C ASN A 129 4.49 1.44 -18.28
N ASN A 130 3.88 2.41 -17.60
CA ASN A 130 4.56 3.62 -17.12
C ASN A 130 3.97 4.14 -15.80
N PHE A 131 3.62 3.22 -14.89
CA PHE A 131 3.18 3.62 -13.55
C PHE A 131 4.24 4.48 -12.86
N ASP A 132 3.81 5.57 -12.25
CA ASP A 132 4.67 6.44 -11.45
C ASP A 132 4.89 5.87 -10.06
N LEU A 133 3.83 5.32 -9.48
CA LEU A 133 3.82 4.77 -8.12
C LEU A 133 3.02 3.46 -8.11
N VAL A 134 3.56 2.46 -7.45
CA VAL A 134 2.88 1.19 -7.14
C VAL A 134 2.88 0.98 -5.65
N PHE A 135 1.75 0.55 -5.08
CA PHE A 135 1.62 0.11 -3.69
C PHE A 135 1.17 -1.34 -3.64
N ILE A 136 1.91 -2.19 -2.91
CA ILE A 136 1.65 -3.62 -2.77
C ILE A 136 1.34 -3.91 -1.30
N ASP A 137 0.07 -4.17 -0.99
CA ASP A 137 -0.43 -4.60 0.32
C ASP A 137 -1.49 -5.70 0.15
N ALA A 138 -1.13 -6.75 -0.55
CA ALA A 138 -1.99 -7.89 -0.81
C ALA A 138 -1.57 -9.15 -0.01
N ASP A 139 -1.79 -10.33 -0.56
CA ASP A 139 -1.36 -11.56 0.05
C ASP A 139 0.18 -11.68 0.06
N LYS A 140 0.69 -12.15 1.18
CA LYS A 140 2.12 -12.10 1.52
C LYS A 140 2.98 -13.03 0.66
N ARG A 141 2.41 -14.14 0.19
CA ARG A 141 3.15 -15.17 -0.56
C ARG A 141 3.48 -14.75 -1.98
N ASN A 142 2.68 -13.86 -2.54
CA ASN A 142 2.83 -13.39 -3.91
C ASN A 142 3.55 -12.04 -4.03
N ASN A 143 4.02 -11.44 -2.92
CA ASN A 143 4.67 -10.12 -2.93
C ASN A 143 5.85 -10.04 -3.92
N PHE A 144 6.69 -11.08 -4.01
CA PHE A 144 7.80 -11.09 -4.97
C PHE A 144 7.31 -11.18 -6.42
N THR A 145 6.28 -11.98 -6.66
CA THR A 145 5.63 -12.04 -7.99
C THR A 145 5.05 -10.69 -8.39
N TYR A 146 4.34 -10.04 -7.47
CA TYR A 146 3.80 -8.70 -7.70
C TYR A 146 4.90 -7.67 -7.94
N PHE A 147 5.99 -7.74 -7.18
CA PHE A 147 7.16 -6.88 -7.41
C PHE A 147 7.71 -7.06 -8.84
N GLU A 148 7.99 -8.27 -9.28
CA GLU A 148 8.53 -8.53 -10.63
C GLU A 148 7.56 -8.07 -11.73
N MET A 149 6.27 -8.34 -11.60
CA MET A 149 5.25 -7.92 -12.56
C MET A 149 5.15 -6.40 -12.65
N THR A 150 5.17 -5.73 -11.50
CA THR A 150 5.03 -4.26 -11.44
C THR A 150 6.32 -3.56 -11.83
N LEU A 151 7.50 -4.13 -11.53
CA LEU A 151 8.79 -3.57 -11.95
C LEU A 151 8.88 -3.43 -13.47
N GLN A 152 8.27 -4.34 -14.24
CA GLN A 152 8.21 -4.24 -15.69
C GLN A 152 7.33 -3.09 -16.16
N LYS A 153 6.29 -2.73 -15.38
CA LYS A 153 5.30 -1.73 -15.72
C LYS A 153 5.53 -0.35 -15.10
N VAL A 154 6.43 -0.24 -14.14
CA VAL A 154 6.83 1.04 -13.55
C VAL A 154 7.86 1.72 -14.45
N ARG A 155 7.73 3.05 -14.65
CA ARG A 155 8.72 3.83 -15.40
C ARG A 155 10.07 3.93 -14.66
N SER A 156 11.13 4.27 -15.36
CA SER A 156 12.40 4.64 -14.71
C SER A 156 12.17 5.85 -13.78
N GLY A 157 12.73 5.81 -12.58
CA GLY A 157 12.51 6.80 -11.53
C GLY A 157 11.18 6.66 -10.78
N GLY A 158 10.29 5.75 -11.19
CA GLY A 158 9.04 5.45 -10.49
C GLY A 158 9.27 4.67 -9.21
N LEU A 159 8.29 4.68 -8.31
CA LEU A 159 8.36 4.00 -7.00
C LEU A 159 7.47 2.76 -6.94
N ILE A 160 7.96 1.75 -6.24
CA ILE A 160 7.17 0.62 -5.73
C ILE A 160 7.30 0.64 -4.21
N ILE A 161 6.18 0.56 -3.51
CA ILE A 161 6.12 0.50 -2.04
C ILE A 161 5.50 -0.84 -1.66
N ILE A 162 6.17 -1.62 -0.81
CA ILE A 162 5.66 -2.91 -0.31
C ILE A 162 5.46 -2.80 1.19
N ASP A 163 4.25 -3.16 1.67
CA ASP A 163 3.91 -3.12 3.09
C ASP A 163 4.28 -4.41 3.83
N ASN A 164 4.39 -4.30 5.15
CA ASN A 164 4.61 -5.37 6.14
C ASN A 164 5.96 -6.11 6.02
N VAL A 165 6.97 -5.51 5.42
CA VAL A 165 8.25 -6.18 5.14
C VAL A 165 9.08 -6.51 6.38
N LEU A 166 8.75 -5.98 7.55
CA LEU A 166 9.38 -6.31 8.83
C LEU A 166 8.66 -7.44 9.57
N TRP A 167 7.44 -7.78 9.17
CA TRP A 167 6.65 -8.92 9.65
C TRP A 167 6.69 -9.09 11.17
N LYS A 168 6.24 -8.05 11.90
CA LYS A 168 6.22 -7.98 13.38
C LYS A 168 7.61 -8.18 14.02
N GLY A 169 8.66 -7.78 13.32
CA GLY A 169 10.04 -7.97 13.78
C GLY A 169 10.61 -9.38 13.56
N LYS A 170 9.81 -10.32 13.08
CA LYS A 170 10.24 -11.71 12.90
C LYS A 170 11.33 -11.88 11.84
N VAL A 171 11.40 -10.98 10.85
CA VAL A 171 12.39 -11.08 9.76
C VAL A 171 13.84 -10.98 10.26
N TYR A 172 14.09 -10.32 11.38
CA TYR A 172 15.43 -10.21 12.00
C TYR A 172 15.58 -11.06 13.28
N GLY A 173 14.55 -11.83 13.66
CA GLY A 173 14.58 -12.82 14.76
C GLY A 173 14.99 -14.22 14.28
N ASP A 174 14.71 -15.23 15.11
CA ASP A 174 15.06 -16.64 14.83
C ASP A 174 13.87 -17.48 14.29
N GLU A 175 12.72 -16.86 14.08
CA GLU A 175 11.51 -17.51 13.60
C GLU A 175 11.70 -18.11 12.19
N LYS A 176 11.10 -19.29 11.99
CA LYS A 176 11.22 -20.07 10.73
C LYS A 176 9.87 -20.49 10.17
N ASP A 177 8.78 -19.82 10.58
CA ASP A 177 7.48 -20.05 9.95
C ASP A 177 7.50 -19.62 8.46
N ALA A 178 6.61 -20.23 7.68
CA ALA A 178 6.61 -20.07 6.22
C ALA A 178 6.46 -18.60 5.78
N ASP A 179 5.64 -17.82 6.48
CA ASP A 179 5.42 -16.42 6.14
C ASP A 179 6.65 -15.56 6.49
N THR A 180 7.31 -15.81 7.62
CA THR A 180 8.58 -15.15 7.98
C THR A 180 9.67 -15.43 6.95
N LEU A 181 9.81 -16.68 6.52
CA LEU A 181 10.78 -17.05 5.49
C LEU A 181 10.45 -16.39 4.15
N CYS A 182 9.17 -16.26 3.80
CA CYS A 182 8.73 -15.56 2.59
C CYS A 182 9.20 -14.10 2.60
N PHE A 183 8.98 -13.36 3.70
CA PHE A 183 9.44 -11.97 3.80
C PHE A 183 10.96 -11.81 3.86
N ARG A 184 11.68 -12.72 4.53
CA ARG A 184 13.15 -12.71 4.48
C ARG A 184 13.65 -12.86 3.05
N ASN A 185 13.13 -13.86 2.33
CA ASN A 185 13.50 -14.09 0.93
C ASN A 185 13.17 -12.89 0.05
N LEU A 186 11.99 -12.28 0.21
CA LEU A 186 11.60 -11.06 -0.49
C LEU A 186 12.63 -9.94 -0.25
N ASN A 187 12.93 -9.67 1.02
CA ASN A 187 13.85 -8.60 1.40
C ASN A 187 15.27 -8.86 0.87
N GLU A 188 15.78 -10.09 0.93
CA GLU A 188 17.09 -10.47 0.40
C GLU A 188 17.18 -10.35 -1.12
N GLN A 189 16.16 -10.84 -1.84
CA GLN A 189 16.10 -10.77 -3.30
C GLN A 189 16.09 -9.30 -3.77
N ILE A 190 15.25 -8.46 -3.15
CA ILE A 190 15.20 -7.05 -3.50
C ILE A 190 16.48 -6.32 -3.05
N ALA A 191 17.07 -6.69 -1.89
CA ALA A 191 18.33 -6.12 -1.43
C ALA A 191 19.48 -6.33 -2.42
N SER A 192 19.51 -7.46 -3.11
CA SER A 192 20.53 -7.78 -4.11
C SER A 192 20.21 -7.29 -5.53
N ASP A 193 19.00 -6.76 -5.77
CA ASP A 193 18.55 -6.36 -7.10
C ASP A 193 19.23 -5.05 -7.55
N TYR A 194 20.03 -5.12 -8.60
CA TYR A 194 20.74 -3.96 -9.16
C TYR A 194 19.86 -3.02 -9.99
N ARG A 195 18.65 -3.47 -10.39
CA ARG A 195 17.70 -2.69 -11.19
C ARG A 195 17.05 -1.55 -10.40
N VAL A 196 17.18 -1.60 -9.06
CA VAL A 196 16.48 -0.70 -8.16
C VAL A 196 17.37 -0.09 -7.08
N GLU A 197 16.97 1.05 -6.56
CA GLU A 197 17.37 1.61 -5.27
C GLU A 197 16.31 1.27 -4.24
N LYS A 198 16.68 1.04 -3.00
CA LYS A 198 15.73 0.57 -1.96
C LYS A 198 16.06 1.08 -0.57
N LEU A 199 15.04 1.28 0.23
CA LEU A 199 15.10 1.73 1.61
C LEU A 199 13.91 1.14 2.38
N ILE A 200 14.14 0.59 3.58
CA ILE A 200 13.07 0.19 4.50
C ILE A 200 12.84 1.33 5.49
N LEU A 201 11.59 1.79 5.58
CA LEU A 201 11.12 2.70 6.62
C LEU A 201 10.43 1.88 7.72
N PRO A 202 10.77 2.05 9.01
CA PRO A 202 10.13 1.35 10.11
C PRO A 202 8.79 2.01 10.49
N VAL A 203 7.90 2.14 9.51
CA VAL A 203 6.53 2.63 9.68
C VAL A 203 5.63 1.43 9.92
N ARG A 204 4.94 1.35 11.05
CA ARG A 204 4.15 0.19 11.48
C ARG A 204 4.94 -1.13 11.33
N ASP A 205 4.55 -1.98 10.39
CA ASP A 205 5.20 -3.27 10.12
C ASP A 205 6.23 -3.22 8.97
N GLY A 206 6.71 -2.00 8.67
CA GLY A 206 7.76 -1.72 7.69
C GLY A 206 7.27 -1.50 6.28
N LEU A 207 7.64 -0.35 5.71
CA LEU A 207 7.44 -0.01 4.30
C LEU A 207 8.76 -0.12 3.55
N LEU A 208 8.85 -1.00 2.57
CA LEU A 208 9.98 -1.07 1.64
C LEU A 208 9.72 -0.14 0.46
N ILE A 209 10.49 0.93 0.40
CA ILE A 209 10.45 1.91 -0.69
C ILE A 209 11.48 1.53 -1.73
N ILE A 210 11.05 1.34 -2.96
CA ILE A 210 11.85 0.88 -4.07
C ILE A 210 11.73 1.88 -5.22
N ARG A 211 12.86 2.36 -5.74
CA ARG A 211 12.92 3.23 -6.91
C ARG A 211 13.55 2.47 -8.08
N LYS A 212 12.84 2.40 -9.20
CA LYS A 212 13.40 1.83 -10.43
C LYS A 212 14.47 2.77 -11.01
N LYS A 213 15.64 2.23 -11.36
CA LYS A 213 16.72 2.99 -12.02
C LYS A 213 16.40 3.35 -13.46
#